data_3553620f61e7061de7037b7412fba7bb
#
_entry.id   3553620f61e7061de7037b7412fba7bb
#
_cell.length_a   1.000
_cell.length_b   1.000
_cell.length_c   1.000
_cell.angle_alpha   90.00
_cell.angle_beta   90.00
_cell.angle_gamma   90.00
#
_symmetry.space_group_name_H-M   'P 1'
#
loop_
_entity.id
_entity.type
_entity.pdbx_description
1 polymer ?
#
loop_
_entity_poly.entity_id
_entity_poly.type
_entity_poly.pdbx_seq_one_letter_code
_entity_poly.pdbx_strand_id
1 'polypeptide(L)'
;MPRETYDRIFGVETEFGTLAEETLGTPEGVVEAIKDYLFYELKLGAIDLHARDDVFEPAASGGFLMNGARLYIDAVGSHLEYATAECRQLKDLVANDRAGQRQIVRAIKEIGVEDEVNVYNNSVDHFGGHTFGCHENYLVRADDDFLNNGVNQFYPFLVTRQIFAGVGRVGGHVLTNGPARPNYQEVLDNPVDYIWVSNVYGVEPDPYVQFQLSQRADHIIKTIASRVRFNRALINPKWEHFYSHDGMTRLHLLFGESNQNEFAYALKIGTTTLVIRALEDGLVPEEMVLWQPLIALREVSRDADYRWLVTMLDGRTISSVDLQRQYLKICADAYRGECAQTDWILSNWESILDGLETDPLTLGDRIDWVAKLKMVEEYRSEEGLDWTDDALHSVDLEYHNIDPDKSLFHAYQQMGQTTRLVSDLDIVTAMTDPPSDTRAYGRSKLVERVLARKGQKFYMFDWSGVALDRQSYIEMPDPFDRYEQPVDQWGKSSQGG
;
A
#
# COMPACT_ATOMS: atom_id res chain seq x y z
N MET A 1 -31.10 2.05 4.46
CA MET A 1 -31.28 3.45 4.94
C MET A 1 -30.21 4.27 4.26
N PRO A 2 -30.45 5.51 3.80
CA PRO A 2 -29.37 6.36 3.35
C PRO A 2 -28.43 6.54 4.55
N ARG A 3 -27.14 6.30 4.34
CA ARG A 3 -26.11 6.54 5.37
C ARG A 3 -26.02 8.04 5.59
N GLU A 4 -26.28 8.49 6.82
CA GLU A 4 -26.32 9.92 7.18
C GLU A 4 -24.93 10.57 7.14
N THR A 5 -23.85 9.77 7.12
CA THR A 5 -22.46 10.20 6.95
C THR A 5 -21.80 9.39 5.87
N TYR A 6 -21.03 10.04 5.03
CA TYR A 6 -20.25 9.33 4.02
C TYR A 6 -19.21 8.45 4.69
N ASP A 7 -19.21 7.20 4.27
CA ASP A 7 -18.43 6.15 4.89
C ASP A 7 -17.83 5.27 3.79
N ARG A 8 -16.52 5.08 3.81
CA ARG A 8 -15.81 4.29 2.82
C ARG A 8 -14.92 3.25 3.49
N ILE A 9 -14.95 2.04 2.95
CA ILE A 9 -13.95 1.04 3.28
C ILE A 9 -12.71 1.28 2.43
N PHE A 10 -11.56 1.22 3.07
CA PHE A 10 -10.26 1.24 2.43
C PHE A 10 -9.29 0.28 3.13
N GLY A 11 -8.21 -0.07 2.44
CA GLY A 11 -7.12 -0.89 2.93
C GLY A 11 -5.89 -0.72 2.06
N VAL A 12 -4.74 -1.17 2.55
CA VAL A 12 -3.46 -1.13 1.85
C VAL A 12 -2.80 -2.50 1.88
N GLU A 13 -2.21 -2.89 0.76
CA GLU A 13 -1.35 -4.06 0.61
C GLU A 13 0.09 -3.58 0.47
N THR A 14 1.00 -4.07 1.30
CA THR A 14 2.42 -3.70 1.26
C THR A 14 3.25 -4.96 1.05
N GLU A 15 3.97 -5.00 -0.06
CA GLU A 15 5.02 -5.98 -0.32
C GLU A 15 6.33 -5.51 0.31
N PHE A 16 7.09 -6.44 0.89
CA PHE A 16 8.35 -6.13 1.56
C PHE A 16 9.53 -6.72 0.80
N GLY A 17 10.57 -5.90 0.59
CA GLY A 17 11.88 -6.36 0.17
C GLY A 17 12.61 -7.02 1.35
N THR A 18 13.25 -8.15 1.11
CA THR A 18 14.00 -8.87 2.14
C THR A 18 15.44 -9.05 1.68
N LEU A 19 16.39 -8.57 2.50
CA LEU A 19 17.80 -8.88 2.38
C LEU A 19 18.19 -9.85 3.48
N ALA A 20 18.88 -10.92 3.12
CA ALA A 20 19.34 -11.94 4.05
C ALA A 20 20.77 -12.36 3.71
N GLU A 21 21.55 -12.68 4.74
CA GLU A 21 22.89 -13.26 4.58
C GLU A 21 22.81 -14.63 3.89
N GLU A 22 23.75 -14.91 3.01
CA GLU A 22 23.82 -16.18 2.25
C GLU A 22 23.86 -17.42 3.16
N THR A 23 24.33 -17.27 4.38
CA THR A 23 24.38 -18.33 5.41
C THR A 23 23.01 -18.86 5.80
N LEU A 24 21.96 -18.06 5.64
CA LEU A 24 20.57 -18.44 5.94
C LEU A 24 19.84 -19.11 4.76
N GLY A 25 20.49 -19.21 3.60
CA GLY A 25 19.92 -19.76 2.38
C GLY A 25 19.39 -18.68 1.45
N THR A 26 18.27 -18.96 0.76
CA THR A 26 17.69 -17.99 -0.17
C THR A 26 16.76 -17.00 0.55
N PRO A 27 16.60 -15.77 0.05
CA PRO A 27 15.62 -14.81 0.59
C PRO A 27 14.20 -15.36 0.69
N GLU A 28 13.78 -16.19 -0.29
CA GLU A 28 12.48 -16.87 -0.28
C GLU A 28 12.34 -17.85 0.89
N GLY A 29 13.40 -18.60 1.19
CA GLY A 29 13.43 -19.51 2.35
C GLY A 29 13.32 -18.75 3.68
N VAL A 30 13.94 -17.59 3.77
CA VAL A 30 13.85 -16.71 4.94
C VAL A 30 12.42 -16.14 5.09
N VAL A 31 11.83 -15.68 3.99
CA VAL A 31 10.43 -15.18 3.98
C VAL A 31 9.45 -16.27 4.40
N GLU A 32 9.64 -17.52 3.91
CA GLU A 32 8.85 -18.69 4.31
C GLU A 32 8.99 -18.98 5.81
N ALA A 33 10.22 -18.93 6.34
CA ALA A 33 10.47 -19.15 7.77
C ALA A 33 9.82 -18.09 8.66
N ILE A 34 9.85 -16.80 8.26
CA ILE A 34 9.18 -15.71 8.97
C ILE A 34 7.67 -15.95 8.99
N LYS A 35 7.07 -16.25 7.82
CA LYS A 35 5.63 -16.56 7.72
C LYS A 35 5.27 -17.75 8.61
N ASP A 36 6.00 -18.85 8.52
CA ASP A 36 5.71 -20.05 9.30
C ASP A 36 5.81 -19.78 10.81
N TYR A 37 6.79 -19.00 11.24
CA TYR A 37 6.94 -18.62 12.65
C TYR A 37 5.73 -17.83 13.16
N LEU A 38 5.24 -16.86 12.37
CA LEU A 38 4.07 -16.06 12.70
C LEU A 38 2.80 -16.93 12.88
N PHE A 39 2.60 -17.92 12.01
CA PHE A 39 1.39 -18.75 12.05
C PHE A 39 1.49 -19.96 12.98
N TYR A 40 2.62 -20.65 13.03
CA TYR A 40 2.72 -21.92 13.76
C TYR A 40 3.28 -21.75 15.18
N GLU A 41 4.24 -20.84 15.39
CA GLU A 41 4.85 -20.62 16.69
C GLU A 41 4.12 -19.52 17.47
N LEU A 42 4.05 -18.31 16.90
CA LEU A 42 3.35 -17.17 17.53
C LEU A 42 1.83 -17.30 17.51
N LYS A 43 1.29 -18.09 16.58
CA LYS A 43 -0.17 -18.34 16.42
C LYS A 43 -0.98 -17.05 16.26
N LEU A 44 -0.44 -16.09 15.52
CA LEU A 44 -1.09 -14.80 15.29
C LEU A 44 -2.26 -14.89 14.31
N GLY A 45 -2.44 -16.02 13.61
CA GLY A 45 -3.48 -16.18 12.62
C GLY A 45 -3.73 -17.63 12.23
N ALA A 46 -4.69 -17.83 11.34
CA ALA A 46 -5.05 -19.09 10.74
C ALA A 46 -4.54 -19.16 9.30
N ILE A 47 -3.61 -20.07 9.05
CA ILE A 47 -3.01 -20.25 7.72
C ILE A 47 -4.03 -20.89 6.76
N ASP A 48 -4.03 -20.48 5.50
CA ASP A 48 -4.87 -21.04 4.46
C ASP A 48 -4.41 -22.47 4.10
N LEU A 49 -5.23 -23.45 4.43
CA LEU A 49 -4.94 -24.87 4.14
C LEU A 49 -5.38 -25.28 2.72
N HIS A 50 -6.06 -24.39 2.01
CA HIS A 50 -6.55 -24.62 0.66
C HIS A 50 -5.88 -23.66 -0.31
N ALA A 51 -5.48 -24.15 -1.48
CA ALA A 51 -5.02 -23.30 -2.55
C ALA A 51 -6.17 -22.40 -3.02
N ARG A 52 -5.88 -21.10 -3.19
CA ARG A 52 -6.80 -20.14 -3.84
C ARG A 52 -6.58 -20.15 -5.34
N ASP A 53 -5.33 -20.27 -5.73
CA ASP A 53 -4.88 -20.49 -7.08
C ASP A 53 -3.66 -21.43 -6.98
N ASP A 54 -3.73 -22.62 -7.60
CA ASP A 54 -2.70 -23.65 -7.47
C ASP A 54 -1.31 -23.18 -7.95
N VAL A 55 -1.28 -22.18 -8.82
CA VAL A 55 -0.04 -21.61 -9.38
C VAL A 55 0.44 -20.38 -8.61
N PHE A 56 -0.48 -19.54 -8.17
CA PHE A 56 -0.17 -18.22 -7.62
C PHE A 56 -0.38 -18.13 -6.10
N GLU A 57 -1.38 -18.79 -5.57
CA GLU A 57 -1.63 -18.86 -4.13
C GLU A 57 -1.80 -20.31 -3.68
N PRO A 58 -0.69 -21.08 -3.60
CA PRO A 58 -0.73 -22.47 -3.16
C PRO A 58 -1.18 -22.57 -1.70
N ALA A 59 -1.56 -23.77 -1.28
CA ALA A 59 -1.90 -24.01 0.11
C ALA A 59 -0.72 -23.62 1.03
N ALA A 60 -1.07 -22.99 2.16
CA ALA A 60 -0.14 -22.50 3.17
C ALA A 60 0.77 -21.32 2.73
N SER A 61 0.48 -20.65 1.60
CA SER A 61 1.21 -19.44 1.21
C SER A 61 1.01 -18.28 2.19
N GLY A 62 -0.06 -18.30 2.99
CA GLY A 62 -0.38 -17.29 4.00
C GLY A 62 -1.72 -17.53 4.66
N GLY A 63 -2.25 -16.54 5.34
CA GLY A 63 -3.54 -16.65 6.02
C GLY A 63 -4.00 -15.35 6.67
N PHE A 64 -5.14 -15.42 7.35
CA PHE A 64 -5.73 -14.29 8.06
C PHE A 64 -5.26 -14.24 9.52
N LEU A 65 -4.90 -13.04 9.94
CA LEU A 65 -4.43 -12.74 11.29
C LEU A 65 -5.58 -12.38 12.23
N MET A 66 -5.34 -12.46 13.54
CA MET A 66 -6.32 -12.09 14.56
C MET A 66 -6.72 -10.62 14.49
N ASN A 67 -5.87 -9.74 14.01
CA ASN A 67 -6.18 -8.33 13.80
C ASN A 67 -7.00 -8.05 12.52
N GLY A 68 -7.50 -9.09 11.85
CA GLY A 68 -8.33 -8.97 10.65
C GLY A 68 -7.55 -8.79 9.35
N ALA A 69 -6.25 -8.55 9.41
CA ALA A 69 -5.36 -8.44 8.27
C ALA A 69 -5.05 -9.81 7.65
N ARG A 70 -4.40 -9.80 6.49
CA ARG A 70 -3.86 -10.99 5.84
C ARG A 70 -2.35 -10.85 5.64
N LEU A 71 -1.60 -11.90 5.96
CA LEU A 71 -0.18 -11.99 5.66
C LEU A 71 0.05 -13.23 4.77
N TYR A 72 0.80 -13.05 3.70
CA TYR A 72 1.05 -14.12 2.72
C TYR A 72 2.30 -13.85 1.92
N ILE A 73 2.74 -14.86 1.17
CA ILE A 73 3.82 -14.71 0.19
C ILE A 73 3.16 -14.47 -1.17
N ASP A 74 3.40 -13.28 -1.73
CA ASP A 74 2.93 -12.98 -3.08
C ASP A 74 3.68 -13.82 -4.11
N ALA A 75 2.94 -14.37 -5.05
CA ALA A 75 3.48 -15.25 -6.08
C ALA A 75 4.37 -14.51 -7.11
N VAL A 76 4.23 -13.19 -7.19
CA VAL A 76 5.06 -12.38 -8.09
C VAL A 76 6.24 -11.83 -7.31
N GLY A 77 7.36 -12.55 -7.33
CA GLY A 77 8.59 -12.15 -6.66
C GLY A 77 8.84 -12.79 -5.30
N SER A 78 7.94 -13.67 -4.82
CA SER A 78 8.05 -14.33 -3.52
C SER A 78 8.21 -13.35 -2.35
N HIS A 79 7.57 -12.19 -2.45
CA HIS A 79 7.63 -11.15 -1.42
C HIS A 79 6.71 -11.50 -0.27
N LEU A 80 7.14 -11.20 0.96
CA LEU A 80 6.22 -11.16 2.08
C LEU A 80 5.29 -9.97 1.90
N GLU A 81 3.98 -10.22 1.91
CA GLU A 81 2.97 -9.18 1.71
C GLU A 81 2.01 -9.13 2.89
N TYR A 82 1.74 -7.92 3.34
CA TYR A 82 0.77 -7.64 4.40
C TYR A 82 -0.36 -6.78 3.85
N ALA A 83 -1.57 -7.34 3.82
CA ALA A 83 -2.79 -6.62 3.49
C ALA A 83 -3.52 -6.25 4.79
N THR A 84 -3.70 -4.95 5.02
CA THR A 84 -4.42 -4.47 6.21
C THR A 84 -5.84 -5.00 6.27
N ALA A 85 -6.42 -5.01 7.45
CA ALA A 85 -7.87 -5.19 7.61
C ALA A 85 -8.65 -4.11 6.84
N GLU A 86 -9.91 -4.37 6.55
CA GLU A 86 -10.83 -3.33 6.08
C GLU A 86 -10.99 -2.25 7.14
N CYS A 87 -10.63 -1.02 6.80
CA CYS A 87 -10.68 0.13 7.69
C CYS A 87 -11.67 1.19 7.20
N ARG A 88 -12.24 1.94 8.14
CA ARG A 88 -13.06 3.13 7.91
C ARG A 88 -12.43 4.39 8.48
N GLN A 89 -11.56 4.22 9.47
CA GLN A 89 -10.83 5.31 10.11
C GLN A 89 -9.37 5.31 9.67
N LEU A 90 -8.83 6.48 9.34
CA LEU A 90 -7.43 6.63 8.94
C LEU A 90 -6.46 6.19 10.05
N LYS A 91 -6.82 6.43 11.32
CA LYS A 91 -6.02 5.98 12.46
C LYS A 91 -5.95 4.47 12.57
N ASP A 92 -7.07 3.78 12.33
CA ASP A 92 -7.11 2.31 12.35
C ASP A 92 -6.25 1.74 11.22
N LEU A 93 -6.30 2.36 10.04
CA LEU A 93 -5.46 1.95 8.91
C LEU A 93 -3.97 2.09 9.23
N VAL A 94 -3.56 3.27 9.72
CA VAL A 94 -2.15 3.52 10.08
C VAL A 94 -1.70 2.56 11.18
N ALA A 95 -2.51 2.37 12.22
CA ALA A 95 -2.18 1.44 13.31
C ALA A 95 -2.06 -0.01 12.83
N ASN A 96 -2.97 -0.46 11.95
CA ASN A 96 -2.97 -1.82 11.42
C ASN A 96 -1.77 -2.09 10.50
N ASP A 97 -1.39 -1.13 9.65
CA ASP A 97 -0.19 -1.23 8.80
C ASP A 97 1.08 -1.33 9.67
N ARG A 98 1.24 -0.43 10.64
CA ARG A 98 2.40 -0.45 11.56
C ARG A 98 2.42 -1.72 12.43
N ALA A 99 1.26 -2.25 12.77
CA ALA A 99 1.14 -3.52 13.50
C ALA A 99 1.69 -4.69 12.68
N GLY A 100 1.41 -4.75 11.38
CA GLY A 100 1.98 -5.76 10.47
C GLY A 100 3.50 -5.72 10.44
N GLN A 101 4.09 -4.53 10.30
CA GLN A 101 5.53 -4.35 10.33
C GLN A 101 6.14 -4.82 11.65
N ARG A 102 5.53 -4.46 12.81
CA ARG A 102 5.99 -4.92 14.14
C ARG A 102 5.87 -6.42 14.33
N GLN A 103 4.85 -7.07 13.77
CA GLN A 103 4.71 -8.53 13.81
C GLN A 103 5.85 -9.22 13.05
N ILE A 104 6.21 -8.71 11.85
CA ILE A 104 7.33 -9.24 11.05
C ILE A 104 8.65 -9.08 11.82
N VAL A 105 8.95 -7.88 12.31
CA VAL A 105 10.18 -7.60 13.10
C VAL A 105 10.23 -8.48 14.35
N ARG A 106 9.10 -8.67 15.03
CA ARG A 106 9.02 -9.56 16.19
C ARG A 106 9.39 -11.00 15.82
N ALA A 107 8.88 -11.52 14.71
CA ALA A 107 9.22 -12.87 14.25
C ALA A 107 10.72 -13.00 13.97
N ILE A 108 11.33 -12.05 13.28
CA ILE A 108 12.77 -12.02 12.99
C ILE A 108 13.60 -12.08 14.28
N LYS A 109 13.26 -11.24 15.27
CA LYS A 109 13.95 -11.20 16.56
C LYS A 109 13.75 -12.47 17.40
N GLU A 110 12.56 -13.06 17.40
CA GLU A 110 12.28 -14.30 18.14
C GLU A 110 12.88 -15.54 17.45
N ILE A 111 13.07 -15.53 16.13
CA ILE A 111 13.85 -16.54 15.41
C ILE A 111 15.35 -16.39 15.73
N GLY A 112 15.83 -15.18 16.05
CA GLY A 112 17.22 -14.87 16.39
C GLY A 112 18.10 -14.65 15.15
N VAL A 113 17.55 -14.03 14.12
CA VAL A 113 18.26 -13.71 12.86
C VAL A 113 18.23 -12.20 12.56
N GLU A 114 18.00 -11.38 13.58
CA GLU A 114 17.89 -9.92 13.41
C GLU A 114 19.17 -9.26 12.88
N ASP A 115 20.33 -9.85 13.09
CA ASP A 115 21.60 -9.33 12.58
C ASP A 115 21.87 -9.71 11.12
N GLU A 116 21.23 -10.78 10.64
CA GLU A 116 21.43 -11.33 9.29
C GLU A 116 20.28 -11.03 8.32
N VAL A 117 19.14 -10.53 8.83
CA VAL A 117 17.94 -10.25 8.02
C VAL A 117 17.51 -8.80 8.17
N ASN A 118 17.29 -8.15 7.05
CA ASN A 118 16.67 -6.83 6.99
C ASN A 118 15.46 -6.87 6.07
N VAL A 119 14.38 -6.20 6.48
CA VAL A 119 13.12 -6.11 5.74
C VAL A 119 12.78 -4.65 5.51
N TYR A 120 12.41 -4.33 4.28
CA TYR A 120 12.17 -2.97 3.82
C TYR A 120 10.80 -2.85 3.16
N ASN A 121 10.16 -1.70 3.33
CA ASN A 121 8.92 -1.36 2.63
C ASN A 121 9.11 -0.40 1.46
N ASN A 122 10.33 -0.24 0.94
CA ASN A 122 10.60 0.53 -0.26
C ASN A 122 9.86 -0.04 -1.48
N SER A 123 9.57 0.80 -2.47
CA SER A 123 8.79 0.38 -3.64
C SER A 123 9.65 0.06 -4.86
N VAL A 124 10.97 0.17 -4.79
CA VAL A 124 11.89 -0.14 -5.88
C VAL A 124 13.26 -0.52 -5.35
N ASP A 125 13.89 -1.51 -5.98
CA ASP A 125 15.31 -1.80 -5.85
C ASP A 125 16.12 -0.88 -6.78
N HIS A 126 17.16 -0.26 -6.23
CA HIS A 126 18.00 0.70 -6.96
C HIS A 126 18.81 0.07 -8.07
N PHE A 127 19.27 -1.16 -7.91
CA PHE A 127 20.21 -1.81 -8.81
C PHE A 127 19.54 -2.70 -9.85
N GLY A 128 18.60 -3.52 -9.44
CA GLY A 128 17.93 -4.50 -10.30
C GLY A 128 16.63 -3.98 -10.93
N GLY A 129 16.09 -2.88 -10.43
CA GLY A 129 14.80 -2.36 -10.87
C GLY A 129 13.60 -3.24 -10.50
N HIS A 130 13.78 -4.13 -9.52
CA HIS A 130 12.66 -4.85 -8.91
C HIS A 130 11.74 -3.86 -8.21
N THR A 131 10.44 -4.10 -8.25
CA THR A 131 9.49 -3.23 -7.59
C THR A 131 8.66 -4.01 -6.60
N PHE A 132 8.41 -3.37 -5.46
CA PHE A 132 7.58 -3.86 -4.38
C PHE A 132 6.30 -3.04 -4.36
N GLY A 133 5.15 -3.70 -4.33
CA GLY A 133 3.85 -3.03 -4.36
C GLY A 133 3.51 -2.37 -3.04
N CYS A 134 2.88 -1.20 -3.13
CA CYS A 134 2.07 -0.65 -2.07
C CYS A 134 0.73 -0.29 -2.70
N HIS A 135 -0.21 -1.21 -2.62
CA HIS A 135 -1.46 -1.12 -3.34
C HIS A 135 -2.55 -0.55 -2.43
N GLU A 136 -3.26 0.45 -2.94
CA GLU A 136 -4.37 1.05 -2.21
C GLU A 136 -5.69 0.46 -2.70
N ASN A 137 -6.55 0.08 -1.78
CA ASN A 137 -7.85 -0.49 -2.07
C ASN A 137 -8.95 0.41 -1.52
N TYR A 138 -9.95 0.68 -2.36
CA TYR A 138 -11.11 1.47 -1.99
C TYR A 138 -12.39 0.77 -2.45
N LEU A 139 -13.39 0.71 -1.60
CA LEU A 139 -14.72 0.29 -2.00
C LEU A 139 -15.42 1.47 -2.67
N VAL A 140 -15.79 1.34 -3.94
CA VAL A 140 -16.32 2.43 -4.76
C VAL A 140 -17.67 2.06 -5.36
N ARG A 141 -18.53 3.05 -5.57
CA ARG A 141 -19.71 2.93 -6.44
C ARG A 141 -19.24 3.07 -7.88
N ALA A 142 -18.83 1.96 -8.47
CA ALA A 142 -18.40 1.96 -9.86
C ALA A 142 -19.57 1.51 -10.75
N ASP A 143 -20.20 2.47 -11.37
CA ASP A 143 -20.98 2.23 -12.57
C ASP A 143 -20.08 2.29 -13.81
N ASP A 144 -20.64 1.96 -14.98
CA ASP A 144 -19.92 2.00 -16.25
C ASP A 144 -19.40 3.42 -16.56
N ASP A 145 -20.02 4.46 -16.03
CA ASP A 145 -19.65 5.85 -16.27
C ASP A 145 -18.38 6.24 -15.50
N PHE A 146 -18.20 5.79 -14.28
CA PHE A 146 -16.97 6.02 -13.52
C PHE A 146 -15.75 5.42 -14.23
N LEU A 147 -15.86 4.18 -14.74
CA LEU A 147 -14.73 3.48 -15.37
C LEU A 147 -14.46 3.97 -16.80
N ASN A 148 -15.46 4.48 -17.50
CA ASN A 148 -15.31 4.96 -18.86
C ASN A 148 -14.95 6.45 -18.93
N ASN A 149 -15.49 7.28 -18.06
CA ASN A 149 -15.36 8.73 -18.08
C ASN A 149 -14.68 9.26 -16.82
N GLY A 150 -15.16 8.93 -15.64
CA GLY A 150 -14.67 9.46 -14.36
C GLY A 150 -13.21 9.15 -14.09
N VAL A 151 -12.69 8.05 -14.60
CA VAL A 151 -11.28 7.67 -14.44
C VAL A 151 -10.32 8.69 -15.09
N ASN A 152 -10.72 9.34 -16.18
CA ASN A 152 -9.90 10.35 -16.83
C ASN A 152 -9.77 11.61 -15.97
N GLN A 153 -10.81 11.94 -15.21
CA GLN A 153 -10.83 13.04 -14.23
C GLN A 153 -10.13 12.67 -12.93
N PHE A 154 -9.85 11.38 -12.72
CA PHE A 154 -9.11 10.90 -11.54
C PHE A 154 -7.59 10.94 -11.74
N TYR A 155 -7.10 10.72 -12.96
CA TYR A 155 -5.65 10.73 -13.24
C TYR A 155 -4.95 12.04 -12.84
N PRO A 156 -5.50 13.24 -13.07
CA PRO A 156 -4.84 14.47 -12.65
C PRO A 156 -4.57 14.52 -11.15
N PHE A 157 -5.54 14.12 -10.34
CA PHE A 157 -5.36 14.01 -8.89
C PHE A 157 -4.29 12.96 -8.53
N LEU A 158 -4.38 11.75 -9.07
CA LEU A 158 -3.46 10.66 -8.78
C LEU A 158 -2.01 11.01 -9.14
N VAL A 159 -1.81 11.60 -10.32
CA VAL A 159 -0.48 11.99 -10.83
C VAL A 159 0.13 13.09 -9.97
N THR A 160 -0.67 14.09 -9.60
CA THR A 160 -0.13 15.27 -8.89
C THR A 160 -0.07 15.10 -7.37
N ARG A 161 -0.79 14.14 -6.75
CA ARG A 161 -0.71 13.91 -5.30
C ARG A 161 0.67 13.45 -4.81
N GLN A 162 1.57 12.98 -5.70
CA GLN A 162 2.93 12.60 -5.34
C GLN A 162 3.74 13.76 -4.73
N ILE A 163 3.35 15.02 -4.94
CA ILE A 163 4.00 16.19 -4.31
C ILE A 163 3.92 16.15 -2.78
N PHE A 164 2.94 15.42 -2.21
CA PHE A 164 2.84 15.19 -0.76
C PHE A 164 2.79 13.71 -0.36
N ALA A 165 2.52 12.81 -1.30
CA ALA A 165 2.38 11.37 -1.06
C ALA A 165 3.59 10.56 -1.52
N GLY A 166 4.50 11.13 -2.30
CA GLY A 166 5.74 10.49 -2.74
C GLY A 166 6.68 10.22 -1.56
N VAL A 167 7.44 9.13 -1.62
CA VAL A 167 8.35 8.73 -0.54
C VAL A 167 9.81 9.07 -0.81
N GLY A 168 10.09 9.64 -1.98
CA GLY A 168 11.43 10.04 -2.39
C GLY A 168 12.31 8.86 -2.83
N ARG A 169 13.25 9.16 -3.72
CA ARG A 169 14.25 8.22 -4.21
C ARG A 169 15.50 8.93 -4.69
N VAL A 170 16.66 8.41 -4.34
CA VAL A 170 17.93 8.77 -4.94
C VAL A 170 18.02 8.18 -6.35
N GLY A 171 18.38 9.01 -7.33
CA GLY A 171 18.47 8.61 -8.73
C GLY A 171 17.13 8.34 -9.40
N GLY A 172 17.18 7.86 -10.62
CA GLY A 172 16.04 7.48 -11.44
C GLY A 172 16.36 6.30 -12.35
N HIS A 173 15.34 5.74 -13.00
CA HIS A 173 15.51 4.68 -13.97
C HIS A 173 14.99 5.08 -15.36
N VAL A 174 15.70 4.62 -16.38
CA VAL A 174 15.22 4.58 -17.75
C VAL A 174 14.80 3.14 -18.05
N LEU A 175 13.56 2.96 -18.52
CA LEU A 175 13.11 1.68 -19.03
C LEU A 175 13.64 1.52 -20.45
N THR A 176 14.49 0.54 -20.65
CA THR A 176 15.01 0.17 -21.97
C THR A 176 14.14 -0.92 -22.59
N ASN A 177 14.15 -1.01 -23.92
CA ASN A 177 13.66 -2.20 -24.61
C ASN A 177 14.61 -3.34 -24.23
N GLY A 178 14.36 -3.99 -23.10
CA GLY A 178 15.19 -5.02 -22.54
C GLY A 178 15.61 -6.10 -23.52
N PRO A 179 16.52 -7.00 -23.13
CA PRO A 179 16.89 -8.14 -23.95
C PRO A 179 15.62 -8.79 -24.48
N ALA A 180 15.65 -9.20 -25.75
CA ALA A 180 14.52 -9.83 -26.42
C ALA A 180 13.73 -10.70 -25.44
N ARG A 181 12.43 -10.47 -25.34
CA ARG A 181 11.53 -11.17 -24.40
C ARG A 181 12.03 -12.59 -24.21
N PRO A 182 12.25 -13.04 -22.98
CA PRO A 182 12.62 -14.43 -22.77
C PRO A 182 11.66 -15.29 -23.59
N ASN A 183 12.18 -16.30 -24.23
CA ASN A 183 11.36 -17.23 -24.98
C ASN A 183 10.22 -17.67 -24.06
N TYR A 184 9.00 -17.48 -24.47
CA TYR A 184 7.82 -17.80 -23.66
C TYR A 184 7.85 -19.25 -23.15
N GLN A 185 8.54 -20.13 -23.88
CA GLN A 185 8.78 -21.50 -23.49
C GLN A 185 9.75 -21.61 -22.30
N GLU A 186 10.79 -20.78 -22.22
CA GLU A 186 11.70 -20.75 -21.06
C GLU A 186 10.98 -20.31 -19.79
N VAL A 187 9.99 -19.39 -19.90
CA VAL A 187 9.15 -18.97 -18.76
C VAL A 187 8.23 -20.11 -18.31
N LEU A 188 7.75 -20.94 -19.23
CA LEU A 188 6.92 -22.10 -18.92
C LEU A 188 7.74 -23.26 -18.35
N ASP A 189 8.99 -23.43 -18.81
CA ASP A 189 9.87 -24.51 -18.40
C ASP A 189 10.57 -24.24 -17.04
N ASN A 190 10.60 -22.97 -16.59
CA ASN A 190 11.13 -22.55 -15.29
C ASN A 190 10.09 -21.74 -14.50
N PRO A 191 9.04 -22.38 -14.00
CA PRO A 191 7.95 -21.68 -13.31
C PRO A 191 8.36 -21.05 -11.97
N VAL A 192 9.53 -21.36 -11.44
CA VAL A 192 10.05 -20.85 -10.17
C VAL A 192 10.80 -19.51 -10.35
N ASP A 193 11.15 -19.14 -11.58
CA ASP A 193 11.88 -17.90 -11.85
C ASP A 193 10.93 -16.71 -12.02
N TYR A 194 10.13 -16.43 -10.99
CA TYR A 194 9.19 -15.32 -10.93
C TYR A 194 9.88 -13.94 -10.98
N ILE A 195 11.12 -13.83 -10.58
CA ILE A 195 11.98 -12.65 -10.72
C ILE A 195 12.01 -12.18 -12.18
N TRP A 196 11.97 -13.09 -13.11
CA TRP A 196 11.95 -12.87 -14.55
C TRP A 196 10.71 -12.13 -15.06
N VAL A 197 9.58 -12.33 -14.43
CA VAL A 197 8.32 -11.75 -14.89
C VAL A 197 8.15 -10.30 -14.42
N SER A 198 8.81 -9.91 -13.35
CA SER A 198 8.79 -8.51 -12.87
C SER A 198 9.64 -7.59 -13.75
N ASN A 199 10.63 -8.10 -14.47
CA ASN A 199 11.56 -7.35 -15.33
C ASN A 199 11.31 -7.59 -16.83
N VAL A 200 10.08 -7.34 -17.28
CA VAL A 200 9.74 -7.37 -18.74
C VAL A 200 10.49 -6.28 -19.52
N TYR A 201 11.01 -5.28 -18.83
CA TYR A 201 11.78 -4.18 -19.37
C TYR A 201 13.18 -4.20 -18.76
N GLY A 202 14.19 -3.96 -19.58
CA GLY A 202 15.50 -3.62 -19.07
C GLY A 202 15.42 -2.31 -18.31
N VAL A 203 16.18 -2.19 -17.25
CA VAL A 203 16.22 -1.00 -16.40
C VAL A 203 17.67 -0.54 -16.32
N GLU A 204 17.90 0.72 -16.63
CA GLU A 204 19.21 1.37 -16.50
C GLU A 204 19.08 2.60 -15.61
N PRO A 205 20.10 2.93 -14.78
CA PRO A 205 20.12 4.18 -14.05
C PRO A 205 20.01 5.38 -14.99
N ASP A 206 19.22 6.37 -14.61
CA ASP A 206 19.15 7.64 -15.34
C ASP A 206 20.19 8.62 -14.78
N PRO A 207 21.30 8.90 -15.50
CA PRO A 207 22.37 9.73 -14.98
C PRO A 207 21.99 11.21 -14.80
N TYR A 208 20.82 11.62 -15.29
CA TYR A 208 20.35 13.01 -15.20
C TYR A 208 19.41 13.24 -14.01
N VAL A 209 19.03 12.19 -13.30
CA VAL A 209 18.15 12.27 -12.13
C VAL A 209 18.95 12.07 -10.85
N GLN A 210 19.08 13.12 -10.04
CA GLN A 210 19.74 13.06 -8.74
C GLN A 210 18.82 12.56 -7.64
N PHE A 211 17.59 13.08 -7.62
CA PHE A 211 16.54 12.72 -6.70
C PHE A 211 15.18 12.89 -7.36
N GLN A 212 14.20 12.10 -6.96
CA GLN A 212 12.82 12.21 -7.45
C GLN A 212 11.79 11.96 -6.34
N LEU A 213 10.57 12.48 -6.51
CA LEU A 213 9.52 12.38 -5.49
C LEU A 213 8.96 10.96 -5.34
N SER A 214 8.78 10.26 -6.45
CA SER A 214 8.14 8.94 -6.50
C SER A 214 9.14 7.83 -6.82
N GLN A 215 9.12 6.75 -6.07
CA GLN A 215 9.86 5.53 -6.39
C GLN A 215 9.28 4.77 -7.58
N ARG A 216 7.96 4.92 -7.82
CA ARG A 216 7.21 4.15 -8.81
C ARG A 216 7.03 4.84 -10.16
N ALA A 217 7.22 6.17 -10.26
CA ALA A 217 6.90 6.94 -11.47
C ALA A 217 7.53 6.40 -12.75
N ASP A 218 8.80 5.96 -12.69
CA ASP A 218 9.53 5.44 -13.84
C ASP A 218 8.99 4.08 -14.31
N HIS A 219 8.42 3.30 -13.41
CA HIS A 219 8.00 1.93 -13.63
C HIS A 219 6.53 1.79 -14.05
N ILE A 220 5.74 2.85 -13.94
CA ILE A 220 4.34 2.87 -14.36
C ILE A 220 4.27 3.12 -15.87
N ILE A 221 3.72 2.15 -16.62
CA ILE A 221 3.72 2.14 -18.08
C ILE A 221 2.34 2.21 -18.71
N LYS A 222 1.28 2.10 -17.90
CA LYS A 222 -0.11 2.23 -18.33
C LYS A 222 -0.94 3.02 -17.32
N THR A 223 -1.99 3.64 -17.78
CA THR A 223 -2.95 4.32 -16.89
C THR A 223 -3.90 3.32 -16.24
N ILE A 224 -4.38 2.35 -17.04
CA ILE A 224 -5.29 1.29 -16.59
C ILE A 224 -4.93 -0.05 -17.22
N ALA A 225 -4.95 -1.14 -16.45
CA ALA A 225 -4.78 -2.49 -16.96
C ALA A 225 -5.44 -3.52 -16.03
N SER A 226 -6.16 -4.48 -16.62
CA SER A 226 -6.76 -5.60 -15.90
C SER A 226 -5.76 -6.73 -15.60
N ARG A 227 -4.68 -6.82 -16.38
CA ARG A 227 -3.60 -7.80 -16.19
C ARG A 227 -2.33 -7.08 -15.75
N VAL A 228 -2.12 -7.02 -14.44
CA VAL A 228 -1.03 -6.22 -13.82
C VAL A 228 0.33 -6.90 -13.88
N ARG A 229 0.38 -8.21 -13.98
CA ARG A 229 1.63 -9.00 -14.00
C ARG A 229 2.65 -8.51 -15.05
N PHE A 230 2.17 -8.05 -16.22
CA PHE A 230 3.00 -7.57 -17.33
C PHE A 230 2.83 -6.08 -17.63
N ASN A 231 1.90 -5.41 -16.95
CA ASN A 231 1.51 -4.04 -17.26
C ASN A 231 1.31 -3.26 -15.98
N ARG A 232 2.37 -2.69 -15.45
CA ARG A 232 2.28 -1.82 -14.27
C ARG A 232 1.46 -0.58 -14.62
N ALA A 233 0.28 -0.50 -14.04
CA ALA A 233 -0.69 0.57 -14.29
C ALA A 233 -0.89 1.44 -13.05
N LEU A 234 -1.48 2.63 -13.24
CA LEU A 234 -1.99 3.40 -12.11
C LEU A 234 -3.16 2.68 -11.45
N ILE A 235 -4.08 2.17 -12.24
CA ILE A 235 -5.33 1.56 -11.80
C ILE A 235 -5.46 0.15 -12.37
N ASN A 236 -5.84 -0.79 -11.51
CA ASN A 236 -6.33 -2.10 -11.90
C ASN A 236 -7.82 -2.21 -11.53
N PRO A 237 -8.74 -2.18 -12.50
CA PRO A 237 -10.15 -2.43 -12.20
C PRO A 237 -10.32 -3.92 -11.90
N LYS A 238 -10.50 -4.26 -10.64
CA LYS A 238 -10.78 -5.62 -10.18
C LYS A 238 -12.28 -5.90 -10.33
N TRP A 239 -12.67 -6.54 -11.44
CA TRP A 239 -14.04 -7.03 -11.68
C TRP A 239 -14.32 -8.34 -10.93
N GLU A 240 -14.03 -8.38 -9.66
CA GLU A 240 -14.16 -9.59 -8.87
C GLU A 240 -15.56 -9.62 -8.22
N HIS A 241 -16.39 -10.57 -8.63
CA HIS A 241 -17.74 -10.76 -8.07
C HIS A 241 -17.75 -10.95 -6.55
N PHE A 242 -16.67 -11.45 -5.98
CA PHE A 242 -16.51 -11.67 -4.53
C PHE A 242 -16.35 -10.39 -3.71
N TYR A 243 -16.05 -9.26 -4.33
CA TYR A 243 -15.83 -7.97 -3.66
C TYR A 243 -16.90 -6.94 -4.00
N SER A 244 -17.90 -7.30 -4.80
CA SER A 244 -19.03 -6.44 -5.11
C SER A 244 -20.16 -6.67 -4.11
N HIS A 245 -20.60 -5.63 -3.43
CA HIS A 245 -21.73 -5.63 -2.54
C HIS A 245 -22.59 -4.40 -2.81
N ASP A 246 -23.88 -4.59 -3.03
CA ASP A 246 -24.88 -3.52 -3.19
C ASP A 246 -24.48 -2.44 -4.22
N GLY A 247 -23.99 -2.87 -5.39
CA GLY A 247 -23.54 -1.96 -6.46
C GLY A 247 -22.16 -1.32 -6.23
N MET A 248 -21.43 -1.75 -5.20
CA MET A 248 -20.06 -1.32 -4.96
C MET A 248 -19.06 -2.36 -5.45
N THR A 249 -17.87 -1.91 -5.82
CA THR A 249 -16.75 -2.77 -6.23
C THR A 249 -15.43 -2.27 -5.64
N ARG A 250 -14.40 -3.11 -5.72
CA ARG A 250 -13.05 -2.77 -5.28
C ARG A 250 -12.30 -2.01 -6.37
N LEU A 251 -11.94 -0.76 -6.09
CA LEU A 251 -10.95 -0.01 -6.87
C LEU A 251 -9.56 -0.30 -6.31
N HIS A 252 -8.65 -0.72 -7.18
CA HIS A 252 -7.30 -1.10 -6.82
C HIS A 252 -6.28 -0.19 -7.52
N LEU A 253 -5.56 0.63 -6.74
CA LEU A 253 -4.51 1.52 -7.20
C LEU A 253 -3.15 0.86 -6.99
N LEU A 254 -2.36 0.73 -8.06
CA LEU A 254 -1.11 -0.04 -8.05
C LEU A 254 0.14 0.81 -7.88
N PHE A 255 0.04 2.12 -8.05
CA PHE A 255 1.21 3.00 -8.05
C PHE A 255 1.48 3.67 -6.69
N GLY A 256 0.74 3.30 -5.67
CA GLY A 256 0.96 3.75 -4.31
C GLY A 256 2.38 3.44 -3.83
N GLU A 257 2.82 4.18 -2.83
CA GLU A 257 4.13 4.05 -2.19
C GLU A 257 3.97 3.93 -0.69
N SER A 258 4.88 3.19 -0.05
CA SER A 258 4.82 2.91 1.38
C SER A 258 5.38 4.09 2.17
N ASN A 259 4.52 4.99 2.58
CA ASN A 259 4.90 6.12 3.42
C ASN A 259 5.34 5.65 4.81
N GLN A 260 6.52 6.06 5.23
CA GLN A 260 6.97 5.92 6.62
C GLN A 260 6.32 6.96 7.53
N ASN A 261 6.11 8.18 7.01
CA ASN A 261 5.45 9.23 7.74
C ASN A 261 3.94 8.96 7.86
N GLU A 262 3.45 8.79 9.09
CA GLU A 262 2.04 8.48 9.40
C GLU A 262 1.08 9.56 8.86
N PHE A 263 1.53 10.82 8.87
CA PHE A 263 0.75 11.95 8.37
C PHE A 263 0.57 11.87 6.84
N ALA A 264 1.67 11.71 6.09
CA ALA A 264 1.61 11.56 4.62
C ALA A 264 0.78 10.33 4.22
N TYR A 265 0.96 9.21 4.94
CA TYR A 265 0.19 7.98 4.72
C TYR A 265 -1.32 8.22 4.86
N ALA A 266 -1.75 8.80 5.98
CA ALA A 266 -3.16 9.10 6.21
C ALA A 266 -3.72 10.15 5.25
N LEU A 267 -2.95 11.20 4.94
CA LEU A 267 -3.37 12.24 4.02
C LEU A 267 -3.55 11.70 2.59
N LYS A 268 -2.64 10.84 2.13
CA LYS A 268 -2.74 10.14 0.84
C LYS A 268 -4.07 9.39 0.71
N ILE A 269 -4.39 8.55 1.68
CA ILE A 269 -5.62 7.74 1.67
C ILE A 269 -6.85 8.63 1.84
N GLY A 270 -6.81 9.58 2.77
CA GLY A 270 -7.93 10.47 3.06
C GLY A 270 -8.32 11.36 1.87
N THR A 271 -7.34 12.01 1.24
CA THR A 271 -7.60 12.86 0.06
C THR A 271 -8.13 12.04 -1.11
N THR A 272 -7.56 10.84 -1.34
CA THR A 272 -8.04 9.92 -2.37
C THR A 272 -9.49 9.51 -2.13
N THR A 273 -9.85 9.21 -0.88
CA THR A 273 -11.23 8.88 -0.47
C THR A 273 -12.22 9.99 -0.82
N LEU A 274 -11.87 11.26 -0.52
CA LEU A 274 -12.72 12.41 -0.81
C LEU A 274 -12.84 12.68 -2.33
N VAL A 275 -11.74 12.55 -3.07
CA VAL A 275 -11.77 12.75 -4.54
C VAL A 275 -12.58 11.66 -5.24
N ILE A 276 -12.45 10.39 -4.82
CA ILE A 276 -13.30 9.32 -5.34
C ILE A 276 -14.78 9.66 -5.10
N ARG A 277 -15.12 10.13 -3.90
CA ARG A 277 -16.49 10.54 -3.58
C ARG A 277 -16.97 11.69 -4.49
N ALA A 278 -16.13 12.69 -4.71
CA ALA A 278 -16.47 13.80 -5.59
C ALA A 278 -16.71 13.36 -7.05
N LEU A 279 -15.96 12.35 -7.51
CA LEU A 279 -16.20 11.72 -8.82
C LEU A 279 -17.51 10.95 -8.85
N GLU A 280 -17.81 10.16 -7.82
CA GLU A 280 -19.07 9.41 -7.68
C GLU A 280 -20.31 10.33 -7.59
N ASP A 281 -20.14 11.52 -7.03
CA ASP A 281 -21.19 12.51 -6.90
C ASP A 281 -21.26 13.45 -8.13
N GLY A 282 -20.42 13.23 -9.17
CA GLY A 282 -20.40 14.01 -10.40
C GLY A 282 -19.96 15.48 -10.24
N LEU A 283 -19.16 15.78 -9.20
CA LEU A 283 -18.75 17.14 -8.86
C LEU A 283 -17.47 17.59 -9.55
N VAL A 284 -16.67 16.65 -10.07
CA VAL A 284 -15.40 16.96 -10.74
C VAL A 284 -15.69 17.37 -12.18
N PRO A 285 -15.27 18.57 -12.63
CA PRO A 285 -15.51 19.05 -13.99
C PRO A 285 -14.92 18.13 -15.07
N GLU A 286 -15.65 17.93 -16.18
CA GLU A 286 -15.23 17.06 -17.28
C GLU A 286 -13.92 17.51 -17.97
N GLU A 287 -13.61 18.80 -17.93
CA GLU A 287 -12.38 19.37 -18.47
C GLU A 287 -11.15 19.15 -17.61
N MET A 288 -11.27 18.62 -16.37
CA MET A 288 -10.14 18.28 -15.52
C MET A 288 -9.49 16.97 -15.99
N VAL A 289 -8.83 17.01 -17.13
CA VAL A 289 -8.16 15.86 -17.75
C VAL A 289 -6.74 16.26 -18.17
N LEU A 290 -5.75 15.40 -17.89
CA LEU A 290 -4.36 15.58 -18.35
C LEU A 290 -4.21 15.15 -19.83
N TRP A 291 -3.32 15.86 -20.54
CA TRP A 291 -2.95 15.48 -21.91
C TRP A 291 -2.28 14.11 -21.96
N GLN A 292 -1.26 13.88 -21.12
CA GLN A 292 -0.49 12.64 -21.08
C GLN A 292 -0.15 12.27 -19.62
N PRO A 293 -1.01 11.56 -18.91
CA PRO A 293 -0.84 11.31 -17.48
C PRO A 293 0.48 10.64 -17.08
N LEU A 294 0.99 9.70 -17.90
CA LEU A 294 2.24 8.99 -17.60
C LEU A 294 3.50 9.84 -17.81
N ILE A 295 3.44 10.80 -18.74
CA ILE A 295 4.53 11.77 -18.91
C ILE A 295 4.50 12.73 -17.73
N ALA A 296 3.33 13.30 -17.43
CA ALA A 296 3.16 14.20 -16.28
C ALA A 296 3.60 13.53 -14.95
N LEU A 297 3.31 12.23 -14.77
CA LEU A 297 3.76 11.48 -13.59
C LEU A 297 5.29 11.54 -13.41
N ARG A 298 6.05 11.33 -14.49
CA ARG A 298 7.52 11.36 -14.46
C ARG A 298 8.07 12.78 -14.35
N GLU A 299 7.48 13.73 -15.09
CA GLU A 299 7.89 15.12 -15.06
C GLU A 299 7.72 15.75 -13.67
N VAL A 300 6.57 15.52 -13.02
CA VAL A 300 6.33 15.98 -11.66
C VAL A 300 7.28 15.30 -10.67
N SER A 301 7.53 14.00 -10.82
CA SER A 301 8.44 13.25 -9.95
C SER A 301 9.86 13.78 -9.96
N ARG A 302 10.33 14.22 -11.12
CA ARG A 302 11.74 14.59 -11.40
C ARG A 302 12.01 16.09 -11.37
N ASP A 303 11.00 16.93 -11.10
CA ASP A 303 11.15 18.39 -11.11
C ASP A 303 11.88 18.89 -9.87
N ALA A 304 13.19 19.09 -10.01
CA ALA A 304 14.06 19.61 -8.96
C ALA A 304 13.84 21.10 -8.64
N ASP A 305 13.14 21.83 -9.50
CA ASP A 305 12.81 23.25 -9.29
C ASP A 305 11.50 23.43 -8.49
N TYR A 306 10.80 22.33 -8.16
CA TYR A 306 9.54 22.32 -7.43
C TYR A 306 8.41 23.14 -8.08
N ARG A 307 8.44 23.29 -9.39
CA ARG A 307 7.35 23.95 -10.16
C ARG A 307 6.21 23.00 -10.44
N TRP A 308 6.50 21.69 -10.58
CA TRP A 308 5.58 20.58 -10.80
C TRP A 308 4.50 20.87 -11.84
N LEU A 309 4.91 21.35 -13.00
CA LEU A 309 4.00 21.76 -14.07
C LEU A 309 3.43 20.55 -14.81
N VAL A 310 2.13 20.58 -15.07
CA VAL A 310 1.42 19.56 -15.88
C VAL A 310 0.63 20.22 -17.00
N THR A 311 0.47 19.50 -18.11
CA THR A 311 -0.31 19.96 -19.27
C THR A 311 -1.69 19.31 -19.28
N MET A 312 -2.72 20.14 -19.27
CA MET A 312 -4.13 19.72 -19.38
C MET A 312 -4.47 19.36 -20.83
N LEU A 313 -5.57 18.64 -21.03
CA LEU A 313 -6.04 18.21 -22.37
C LEU A 313 -6.34 19.38 -23.31
N ASP A 314 -6.74 20.52 -22.76
CA ASP A 314 -7.00 21.76 -23.51
C ASP A 314 -5.74 22.57 -23.85
N GLY A 315 -4.55 22.06 -23.50
CA GLY A 315 -3.25 22.67 -23.76
C GLY A 315 -2.81 23.69 -22.70
N ARG A 316 -3.60 24.01 -21.70
CA ARG A 316 -3.15 24.86 -20.57
C ARG A 316 -2.11 24.12 -19.74
N THR A 317 -1.15 24.86 -19.21
CA THR A 317 -0.19 24.40 -18.21
C THR A 317 -0.61 24.92 -16.85
N ILE A 318 -0.60 24.05 -15.84
CA ILE A 318 -0.96 24.35 -14.44
C ILE A 318 0.05 23.69 -13.50
N SER A 319 0.30 24.30 -12.33
CA SER A 319 1.10 23.62 -11.31
C SER A 319 0.31 22.49 -10.64
N SER A 320 1.01 21.46 -10.18
CA SER A 320 0.38 20.38 -9.41
C SER A 320 -0.26 20.90 -8.12
N VAL A 321 0.31 21.94 -7.50
CA VAL A 321 -0.27 22.57 -6.31
C VAL A 321 -1.62 23.20 -6.64
N ASP A 322 -1.69 24.00 -7.70
CA ASP A 322 -2.95 24.62 -8.12
C ASP A 322 -4.02 23.60 -8.54
N LEU A 323 -3.59 22.52 -9.19
CA LEU A 323 -4.50 21.45 -9.59
C LEU A 323 -5.04 20.69 -8.36
N GLN A 324 -4.20 20.40 -7.39
CA GLN A 324 -4.62 19.82 -6.10
C GLN A 324 -5.57 20.78 -5.32
N ARG A 325 -5.33 22.10 -5.38
CA ARG A 325 -6.26 23.09 -4.79
C ARG A 325 -7.64 23.09 -5.43
N GLN A 326 -7.73 22.81 -6.74
CA GLN A 326 -9.04 22.67 -7.40
C GLN A 326 -9.81 21.47 -6.83
N TYR A 327 -9.16 20.29 -6.66
CA TYR A 327 -9.79 19.14 -6.02
C TYR A 327 -10.14 19.41 -4.55
N LEU A 328 -9.23 20.04 -3.80
CA LEU A 328 -9.49 20.44 -2.42
C LEU A 328 -10.72 21.33 -2.32
N LYS A 329 -10.83 22.34 -3.21
CA LYS A 329 -11.98 23.25 -3.23
C LYS A 329 -13.29 22.51 -3.48
N ILE A 330 -13.33 21.62 -4.48
CA ILE A 330 -14.51 20.79 -4.79
C ILE A 330 -14.92 19.98 -3.56
N CYS A 331 -13.97 19.28 -2.94
CA CYS A 331 -14.24 18.46 -1.76
C CYS A 331 -14.65 19.31 -0.53
N ALA A 332 -14.01 20.45 -0.33
CA ALA A 332 -14.33 21.34 0.80
C ALA A 332 -15.71 21.99 0.66
N ASP A 333 -16.07 22.44 -0.54
CA ASP A 333 -17.39 23.03 -0.80
C ASP A 333 -18.52 22.00 -0.58
N ALA A 334 -18.25 20.71 -0.86
CA ALA A 334 -19.25 19.65 -0.75
C ALA A 334 -19.31 19.00 0.64
N TYR A 335 -18.18 18.81 1.33
CA TYR A 335 -18.10 17.86 2.45
C TYR A 335 -17.59 18.44 3.75
N ARG A 336 -17.11 19.70 3.80
CA ARG A 336 -16.64 20.34 5.04
C ARG A 336 -17.74 20.39 6.10
N GLY A 337 -17.42 19.96 7.32
CA GLY A 337 -18.37 19.93 8.45
C GLY A 337 -19.19 18.65 8.57
N GLU A 338 -19.00 17.65 7.71
CA GLU A 338 -19.72 16.38 7.81
C GLU A 338 -19.25 15.52 8.99
N CYS A 339 -17.94 15.40 9.18
CA CYS A 339 -17.37 14.68 10.32
C CYS A 339 -15.92 15.11 10.59
N ALA A 340 -15.42 14.77 11.78
CA ALA A 340 -14.08 15.16 12.22
C ALA A 340 -12.96 14.62 11.30
N GLN A 341 -13.11 13.42 10.72
CA GLN A 341 -12.11 12.85 9.80
C GLN A 341 -12.06 13.63 8.48
N THR A 342 -13.23 13.96 7.90
CA THR A 342 -13.32 14.79 6.70
C THR A 342 -12.70 16.17 6.92
N ASP A 343 -13.00 16.82 8.04
CA ASP A 343 -12.44 18.13 8.37
C ASP A 343 -10.93 18.07 8.61
N TRP A 344 -10.44 16.98 9.23
CA TRP A 344 -9.01 16.75 9.39
C TRP A 344 -8.32 16.63 8.01
N ILE A 345 -8.88 15.83 7.10
CA ILE A 345 -8.32 15.64 5.75
C ILE A 345 -8.26 17.00 5.02
N LEU A 346 -9.37 17.73 4.95
CA LEU A 346 -9.46 18.99 4.22
C LEU A 346 -8.51 20.05 4.77
N SER A 347 -8.45 20.19 6.10
CA SER A 347 -7.61 21.21 6.74
C SER A 347 -6.11 20.90 6.61
N ASN A 348 -5.74 19.62 6.69
CA ASN A 348 -4.35 19.21 6.53
C ASN A 348 -3.92 19.21 5.07
N TRP A 349 -4.80 18.88 4.14
CA TRP A 349 -4.51 19.00 2.69
C TRP A 349 -4.25 20.46 2.32
N GLU A 350 -5.09 21.40 2.80
CA GLU A 350 -4.89 22.84 2.63
C GLU A 350 -3.52 23.29 3.19
N SER A 351 -3.22 22.92 4.44
CA SER A 351 -1.96 23.27 5.11
C SER A 351 -0.72 22.74 4.38
N ILE A 352 -0.78 21.51 3.85
CA ILE A 352 0.33 20.94 3.08
C ILE A 352 0.52 21.68 1.75
N LEU A 353 -0.57 22.01 1.04
CA LEU A 353 -0.47 22.77 -0.20
C LEU A 353 0.09 24.17 0.02
N ASP A 354 -0.28 24.84 1.13
CA ASP A 354 0.29 26.13 1.53
C ASP A 354 1.82 26.03 1.77
N GLY A 355 2.25 24.96 2.45
CA GLY A 355 3.66 24.71 2.69
C GLY A 355 4.42 24.41 1.40
N LEU A 356 3.87 23.57 0.51
CA LEU A 356 4.48 23.24 -0.79
C LEU A 356 4.61 24.44 -1.72
N GLU A 357 3.68 25.40 -1.64
CA GLU A 357 3.74 26.64 -2.40
C GLU A 357 4.78 27.62 -1.84
N THR A 358 4.95 27.65 -0.52
CA THR A 358 5.84 28.60 0.17
C THR A 358 7.29 28.13 0.19
N ASP A 359 7.54 26.97 0.75
CA ASP A 359 8.84 26.31 0.83
C ASP A 359 8.64 24.81 1.14
N PRO A 360 8.71 23.95 0.11
CA PRO A 360 8.50 22.51 0.27
C PRO A 360 9.44 21.87 1.29
N LEU A 361 10.66 22.36 1.40
CA LEU A 361 11.69 21.77 2.27
C LEU A 361 11.39 21.96 3.76
N THR A 362 10.44 22.80 4.14
CA THR A 362 10.02 22.93 5.55
C THR A 362 9.14 21.77 6.04
N LEU A 363 8.62 20.94 5.14
CA LEU A 363 7.61 19.91 5.43
C LEU A 363 8.18 18.53 5.80
N GLY A 364 9.45 18.42 6.18
CA GLY A 364 10.09 17.14 6.50
C GLY A 364 9.48 16.41 7.72
N ASP A 365 8.75 17.10 8.57
CA ASP A 365 8.00 16.50 9.68
C ASP A 365 6.74 15.73 9.23
N ARG A 366 6.27 15.97 8.00
CA ARG A 366 4.99 15.47 7.48
C ARG A 366 5.07 14.77 6.13
N ILE A 367 6.14 14.99 5.33
CA ILE A 367 6.29 14.45 3.98
C ILE A 367 7.58 13.64 3.87
N ASP A 368 7.46 12.39 3.43
CA ASP A 368 8.57 11.43 3.35
C ASP A 368 9.70 11.89 2.41
N TRP A 369 9.38 12.31 1.17
CA TRP A 369 10.44 12.71 0.23
C TRP A 369 11.25 13.91 0.75
N VAL A 370 10.62 14.81 1.50
CA VAL A 370 11.32 15.97 2.10
C VAL A 370 12.25 15.51 3.23
N ALA A 371 11.74 14.65 4.14
CA ALA A 371 12.55 14.09 5.22
C ALA A 371 13.76 13.34 4.67
N LYS A 372 13.53 12.47 3.69
CA LYS A 372 14.57 11.66 3.05
C LYS A 372 15.60 12.52 2.32
N LEU A 373 15.15 13.50 1.51
CA LEU A 373 16.05 14.41 0.80
C LEU A 373 16.99 15.13 1.76
N LYS A 374 16.48 15.61 2.90
CA LYS A 374 17.31 16.24 3.93
C LYS A 374 18.37 15.29 4.48
N MET A 375 18.02 14.07 4.82
CA MET A 375 18.97 13.07 5.34
C MET A 375 20.05 12.74 4.30
N VAL A 376 19.64 12.52 3.04
CA VAL A 376 20.55 12.22 1.94
C VAL A 376 21.50 13.40 1.68
N GLU A 377 20.98 14.63 1.64
CA GLU A 377 21.81 15.83 1.42
C GLU A 377 22.77 16.11 2.57
N GLU A 378 22.36 15.91 3.82
CA GLU A 378 23.22 16.05 4.99
C GLU A 378 24.36 15.05 4.91
N TYR A 379 24.07 13.76 4.74
CA TYR A 379 25.07 12.71 4.61
C TYR A 379 26.01 12.94 3.42
N ARG A 380 25.45 13.27 2.24
CA ARG A 380 26.22 13.58 1.03
C ARG A 380 27.21 14.74 1.26
N SER A 381 26.76 15.79 1.95
CA SER A 381 27.57 17.00 2.21
C SER A 381 28.67 16.72 3.24
N GLU A 382 28.37 15.95 4.30
CA GLU A 382 29.33 15.60 5.35
C GLU A 382 30.45 14.71 4.84
N GLU A 383 30.11 13.71 4.02
CA GLU A 383 31.06 12.75 3.45
C GLU A 383 31.71 13.23 2.12
N GLY A 384 31.23 14.35 1.55
CA GLY A 384 31.72 14.90 0.30
C GLY A 384 31.46 14.02 -0.92
N LEU A 385 30.30 13.34 -0.93
CA LEU A 385 29.91 12.36 -1.97
C LEU A 385 29.29 13.05 -3.20
N ASP A 386 29.39 12.38 -4.34
CA ASP A 386 28.61 12.71 -5.53
C ASP A 386 27.22 12.05 -5.48
N TRP A 387 26.24 12.59 -6.20
CA TRP A 387 24.90 12.01 -6.30
C TRP A 387 24.86 10.58 -6.89
N THR A 388 25.92 10.18 -7.58
CA THR A 388 26.06 8.84 -8.17
C THR A 388 26.71 7.84 -7.23
N ASP A 389 27.02 8.21 -5.99
CA ASP A 389 27.65 7.32 -5.02
C ASP A 389 26.65 6.32 -4.45
N ASP A 390 27.02 5.04 -4.44
CA ASP A 390 26.17 3.94 -3.95
C ASP A 390 25.81 4.09 -2.47
N ALA A 391 26.62 4.80 -1.68
CA ALA A 391 26.31 5.06 -0.27
C ALA A 391 25.00 5.85 -0.08
N LEU A 392 24.64 6.73 -1.04
CA LEU A 392 23.39 7.47 -0.99
C LEU A 392 22.16 6.54 -1.20
N HIS A 393 22.32 5.50 -2.02
CA HIS A 393 21.28 4.46 -2.18
C HIS A 393 21.08 3.65 -0.89
N SER A 394 22.15 3.45 -0.12
CA SER A 394 22.04 2.80 1.20
C SER A 394 21.28 3.67 2.19
N VAL A 395 21.52 4.98 2.22
CA VAL A 395 20.73 5.91 3.05
C VAL A 395 19.26 5.92 2.65
N ASP A 396 18.97 5.94 1.34
CA ASP A 396 17.59 5.84 0.83
C ASP A 396 16.91 4.54 1.25
N LEU A 397 17.60 3.41 1.16
CA LEU A 397 17.07 2.10 1.54
C LEU A 397 16.81 2.02 3.05
N GLU A 398 17.79 2.43 3.90
CA GLU A 398 17.67 2.36 5.36
C GLU A 398 16.57 3.29 5.92
N TYR A 399 16.14 4.29 5.17
CA TYR A 399 14.92 5.05 5.49
C TYR A 399 13.68 4.14 5.54
N HIS A 400 13.65 3.10 4.73
CA HIS A 400 12.55 2.15 4.59
C HIS A 400 12.70 0.86 5.40
N ASN A 401 13.75 0.71 6.19
CA ASN A 401 13.89 -0.43 7.09
C ASN A 401 12.75 -0.43 8.10
N ILE A 402 12.02 -1.56 8.21
CA ILE A 402 10.87 -1.66 9.12
C ILE A 402 11.25 -1.95 10.56
N ASP A 403 12.52 -2.33 10.84
CA ASP A 403 13.01 -2.51 12.21
C ASP A 403 13.30 -1.14 12.85
N PRO A 404 12.57 -0.74 13.91
CA PRO A 404 12.78 0.55 14.57
C PRO A 404 14.19 0.77 15.12
N ASP A 405 14.93 -0.30 15.39
CA ASP A 405 16.28 -0.22 15.94
C ASP A 405 17.34 0.03 14.84
N LYS A 406 16.98 -0.14 13.57
CA LYS A 406 17.86 0.03 12.40
C LYS A 406 17.45 1.19 11.48
N SER A 407 16.17 1.51 11.43
CA SER A 407 15.57 2.46 10.50
C SER A 407 16.03 3.90 10.74
N LEU A 408 16.49 4.56 9.68
CA LEU A 408 16.78 6.00 9.72
C LEU A 408 15.52 6.84 9.97
N PHE A 409 14.38 6.46 9.39
CA PHE A 409 13.12 7.14 9.66
C PHE A 409 12.70 7.02 11.13
N HIS A 410 12.81 5.84 11.75
CA HIS A 410 12.47 5.68 13.16
C HIS A 410 13.41 6.44 14.09
N ALA A 411 14.70 6.51 13.76
CA ALA A 411 15.63 7.39 14.49
C ALA A 411 15.19 8.85 14.42
N TYR A 412 14.80 9.32 13.21
CA TYR A 412 14.27 10.67 13.01
C TYR A 412 12.97 10.91 13.79
N GLN A 413 12.09 9.91 13.84
CA GLN A 413 10.86 9.95 14.64
C GLN A 413 11.15 10.01 16.13
N GLN A 414 12.11 9.25 16.64
CA GLN A 414 12.51 9.27 18.05
C GLN A 414 13.10 10.62 18.48
N MET A 415 13.72 11.35 17.56
CA MET A 415 14.16 12.74 17.77
C MET A 415 13.01 13.75 17.81
N GLY A 416 11.76 13.32 17.62
CA GLY A 416 10.58 14.18 17.58
C GLY A 416 10.46 15.02 16.30
N GLN A 417 11.08 14.59 15.21
CA GLN A 417 11.12 15.29 13.93
C GLN A 417 9.96 14.90 12.98
N THR A 418 9.01 14.10 13.45
CA THR A 418 7.86 13.66 12.64
C THR A 418 6.55 13.88 13.36
N THR A 419 5.48 14.10 12.59
CA THR A 419 4.11 14.21 13.11
C THR A 419 3.50 12.81 13.22
N ARG A 420 3.23 12.34 14.44
CA ARG A 420 2.57 11.05 14.69
C ARG A 420 1.06 11.20 14.75
N LEU A 421 0.35 10.20 14.22
CA LEU A 421 -1.11 10.10 14.27
C LEU A 421 -1.60 9.03 15.23
N VAL A 422 -0.79 8.00 15.46
CA VAL A 422 -1.11 6.87 16.34
C VAL A 422 -0.04 6.73 17.42
N SER A 423 -0.47 6.30 18.60
CA SER A 423 0.46 6.00 19.71
C SER A 423 1.04 4.58 19.57
N ASP A 424 2.12 4.30 20.30
CA ASP A 424 2.64 2.93 20.36
C ASP A 424 1.63 1.95 20.94
N LEU A 425 0.74 2.42 21.84
CA LEU A 425 -0.33 1.59 22.39
C LEU A 425 -1.37 1.25 21.30
N ASP A 426 -1.73 2.20 20.44
CA ASP A 426 -2.64 1.94 19.30
C ASP A 426 -2.05 0.86 18.40
N ILE A 427 -0.76 0.95 18.07
CA ILE A 427 -0.08 -0.04 17.22
C ILE A 427 -0.02 -1.41 17.91
N VAL A 428 0.34 -1.48 19.19
CA VAL A 428 0.39 -2.74 19.94
C VAL A 428 -1.01 -3.37 20.02
N THR A 429 -2.04 -2.57 20.25
CA THR A 429 -3.43 -3.04 20.23
C THR A 429 -3.80 -3.60 18.85
N ALA A 430 -3.45 -2.91 17.78
CA ALA A 430 -3.72 -3.34 16.41
C ALA A 430 -2.91 -4.58 15.97
N MET A 431 -1.94 -5.07 16.74
CA MET A 431 -1.28 -6.36 16.47
C MET A 431 -2.22 -7.55 16.68
N THR A 432 -3.24 -7.41 17.51
CA THR A 432 -4.19 -8.49 17.83
C THR A 432 -5.65 -8.11 17.58
N ASP A 433 -5.99 -6.84 17.72
CA ASP A 433 -7.36 -6.37 17.64
C ASP A 433 -7.67 -5.78 16.26
N PRO A 434 -8.76 -6.23 15.60
CA PRO A 434 -9.18 -5.69 14.31
C PRO A 434 -9.89 -4.34 14.47
N PRO A 435 -10.06 -3.57 13.38
CA PRO A 435 -11.03 -2.48 13.34
C PRO A 435 -12.39 -2.95 13.83
N SER A 436 -12.99 -2.19 14.75
CA SER A 436 -14.17 -2.64 15.47
C SER A 436 -15.49 -2.42 14.74
N ASP A 437 -15.46 -1.75 13.59
CA ASP A 437 -16.64 -1.25 12.86
C ASP A 437 -16.75 -1.78 11.42
N THR A 438 -16.03 -2.87 11.12
CA THR A 438 -16.04 -3.54 9.81
C THR A 438 -16.17 -5.06 9.97
N ARG A 439 -16.36 -5.79 8.86
CA ARG A 439 -16.41 -7.27 8.85
C ARG A 439 -15.11 -7.93 9.32
N ALA A 440 -13.99 -7.18 9.35
CA ALA A 440 -12.74 -7.66 9.93
C ALA A 440 -12.92 -8.12 11.39
N TYR A 441 -13.83 -7.48 12.16
CA TYR A 441 -14.16 -7.87 13.51
C TYR A 441 -14.72 -9.31 13.58
N GLY A 442 -15.74 -9.63 12.79
CA GLY A 442 -16.33 -10.97 12.76
C GLY A 442 -15.33 -12.02 12.28
N ARG A 443 -14.55 -11.73 11.23
CA ARG A 443 -13.51 -12.61 10.71
C ARG A 443 -12.43 -12.89 11.77
N SER A 444 -11.96 -11.89 12.48
CA SER A 444 -11.03 -12.02 13.60
C SER A 444 -11.53 -12.99 14.67
N LYS A 445 -12.78 -12.85 15.10
CA LYS A 445 -13.38 -13.74 16.10
C LYS A 445 -13.46 -15.20 15.63
N LEU A 446 -13.58 -15.44 14.34
CA LEU A 446 -13.55 -16.79 13.77
C LEU A 446 -12.11 -17.33 13.70
N VAL A 447 -11.10 -16.49 13.41
CA VAL A 447 -9.68 -16.86 13.52
C VAL A 447 -9.35 -17.30 14.95
N GLU A 448 -9.71 -16.53 15.96
CA GLU A 448 -9.52 -16.89 17.37
C GLU A 448 -10.14 -18.26 17.71
N ARG A 449 -11.36 -18.52 17.23
CA ARG A 449 -12.06 -19.80 17.45
C ARG A 449 -11.36 -20.97 16.77
N VAL A 450 -10.86 -20.78 15.55
CA VAL A 450 -10.10 -21.81 14.84
C VAL A 450 -8.82 -22.13 15.59
N LEU A 451 -8.10 -21.14 16.08
CA LEU A 451 -6.86 -21.34 16.84
C LEU A 451 -7.11 -22.05 18.18
N ALA A 452 -8.23 -21.77 18.83
CA ALA A 452 -8.61 -22.42 20.10
C ALA A 452 -9.05 -23.88 19.96
N ARG A 453 -9.41 -24.36 18.76
CA ARG A 453 -9.85 -25.75 18.54
C ARG A 453 -8.72 -26.75 18.67
N LYS A 454 -9.02 -27.90 19.27
CA LYS A 454 -8.14 -29.07 19.32
C LYS A 454 -8.51 -30.09 18.25
N GLY A 455 -7.50 -30.78 17.67
CA GLY A 455 -7.71 -31.85 16.68
C GLY A 455 -7.62 -31.37 15.22
N GLN A 456 -7.99 -32.24 14.30
CA GLN A 456 -7.94 -31.96 12.86
C GLN A 456 -8.96 -30.88 12.51
N LYS A 457 -8.47 -29.81 11.85
CA LYS A 457 -9.26 -28.63 11.55
C LYS A 457 -9.54 -28.60 10.05
N PHE A 458 -10.79 -28.39 9.69
CA PHE A 458 -11.17 -27.91 8.38
C PHE A 458 -11.64 -26.48 8.54
N TYR A 459 -11.06 -25.56 7.82
CA TYR A 459 -11.50 -24.18 7.71
C TYR A 459 -11.01 -23.58 6.38
N MET A 460 -11.71 -22.57 5.92
CA MET A 460 -11.31 -21.76 4.78
C MET A 460 -11.74 -20.32 5.08
N PHE A 461 -10.79 -19.41 5.01
CA PHE A 461 -11.02 -17.98 5.18
C PHE A 461 -10.98 -17.28 3.85
N ASP A 462 -11.88 -16.33 3.67
CA ASP A 462 -11.85 -15.36 2.60
C ASP A 462 -12.22 -13.98 3.12
N TRP A 463 -12.03 -12.94 2.30
CA TRP A 463 -12.41 -11.57 2.65
C TRP A 463 -13.92 -11.45 2.93
N SER A 464 -14.75 -12.18 2.20
CA SER A 464 -16.22 -12.12 2.24
C SER A 464 -16.89 -13.29 2.92
N GLY A 465 -16.15 -14.20 3.56
CA GLY A 465 -16.76 -15.32 4.27
C GLY A 465 -15.78 -16.31 4.86
N VAL A 466 -16.31 -17.19 5.71
CA VAL A 466 -15.52 -18.21 6.42
C VAL A 466 -16.25 -19.53 6.45
N ALA A 467 -15.62 -20.61 5.98
CA ALA A 467 -16.03 -21.97 6.22
C ALA A 467 -15.24 -22.54 7.40
N LEU A 468 -15.95 -23.07 8.39
CA LEU A 468 -15.34 -23.63 9.62
C LEU A 468 -15.52 -25.14 9.75
N ASP A 469 -16.28 -25.72 8.85
CA ASP A 469 -16.44 -27.13 8.58
C ASP A 469 -16.96 -27.31 7.15
N ARG A 470 -17.13 -28.55 6.70
CA ARG A 470 -17.56 -28.84 5.32
C ARG A 470 -19.05 -28.51 5.04
N GLN A 471 -19.80 -28.11 6.06
CA GLN A 471 -21.26 -27.90 5.96
C GLN A 471 -21.66 -26.45 6.33
N SER A 472 -20.80 -25.72 7.02
CA SER A 472 -21.10 -24.39 7.57
C SER A 472 -20.24 -23.33 6.91
N TYR A 473 -20.88 -22.44 6.16
CA TYR A 473 -20.24 -21.24 5.61
C TYR A 473 -20.94 -20.01 6.17
N ILE A 474 -20.17 -19.08 6.72
CA ILE A 474 -20.65 -17.79 7.20
C ILE A 474 -20.31 -16.76 6.15
N GLU A 475 -21.30 -16.28 5.44
CA GLU A 475 -21.14 -15.18 4.47
C GLU A 475 -21.00 -13.85 5.19
N MET A 476 -20.07 -13.03 4.71
CA MET A 476 -19.80 -11.68 5.20
C MET A 476 -19.69 -10.69 4.01
N PRO A 477 -20.76 -10.54 3.20
CA PRO A 477 -20.71 -9.75 1.98
C PRO A 477 -20.62 -8.24 2.25
N ASP A 478 -21.29 -7.73 3.30
CA ASP A 478 -21.24 -6.31 3.64
C ASP A 478 -19.99 -5.99 4.47
N PRO A 479 -19.00 -5.26 3.91
CA PRO A 479 -17.78 -4.93 4.64
C PRO A 479 -17.99 -3.93 5.79
N PHE A 480 -19.16 -3.31 5.89
CA PHE A 480 -19.52 -2.38 6.98
C PHE A 480 -20.23 -3.06 8.15
N ASP A 481 -20.62 -4.34 8.01
CA ASP A 481 -21.21 -5.09 9.12
C ASP A 481 -20.11 -5.81 9.92
N ARG A 482 -20.27 -5.85 11.22
CA ARG A 482 -19.38 -6.55 12.17
C ARG A 482 -19.59 -8.05 12.23
N TYR A 483 -20.72 -8.54 11.77
CA TYR A 483 -21.12 -9.97 11.83
C TYR A 483 -21.00 -10.61 13.22
N GLU A 484 -21.27 -9.85 14.27
CA GLU A 484 -21.17 -10.29 15.66
C GLU A 484 -22.19 -11.42 15.96
N GLN A 485 -23.45 -11.24 15.56
CA GLN A 485 -24.52 -12.23 15.84
C GLN A 485 -24.33 -13.58 15.12
N PRO A 486 -24.07 -13.65 13.81
CA PRO A 486 -23.79 -14.91 13.12
C PRO A 486 -22.61 -15.66 13.73
N VAL A 487 -21.56 -14.93 14.07
CA VAL A 487 -20.36 -15.48 14.72
C VAL A 487 -20.68 -16.07 16.09
N ASP A 488 -21.48 -15.39 16.92
CA ASP A 488 -21.84 -15.87 18.26
C ASP A 488 -22.78 -17.08 18.22
N GLN A 489 -23.73 -17.13 17.28
CA GLN A 489 -24.65 -18.25 17.10
C GLN A 489 -23.91 -19.54 16.70
N TRP A 490 -22.92 -19.41 15.80
CA TRP A 490 -22.11 -20.55 15.38
C TRP A 490 -21.34 -21.20 16.56
N GLY A 491 -20.81 -20.38 17.49
CA GLY A 491 -20.09 -20.85 18.67
C GLY A 491 -20.96 -21.66 19.64
N LYS A 492 -22.28 -21.48 19.64
CA LYS A 492 -23.23 -22.20 20.51
C LYS A 492 -23.66 -23.53 19.89
N SER A 493 -23.77 -23.61 18.57
CA SER A 493 -24.17 -24.86 17.87
C SER A 493 -23.07 -25.92 17.87
N SER A 494 -21.78 -25.52 17.95
CA SER A 494 -20.65 -26.44 17.91
C SER A 494 -20.21 -27.01 19.29
N GLN A 495 -20.82 -26.54 20.40
CA GLN A 495 -20.58 -27.08 21.75
C GLN A 495 -21.56 -28.16 22.17
N GLY A 496 -22.56 -28.47 21.35
CA GLY A 496 -23.64 -29.42 21.63
C GLY A 496 -23.57 -30.76 20.89
N GLY A 497 -22.42 -31.11 20.30
CA GLY A 497 -22.23 -32.38 19.58
C GLY A 497 -21.13 -33.25 20.17
#